data_4601b34c0744b3f88db2b07a10fd3a3b
#
_entry.id   4601b34c0744b3f88db2b07a10fd3a3b
#
_cell.length_a   1.000
_cell.length_b   1.000
_cell.length_c   1.000
_cell.angle_alpha   90.00
_cell.angle_beta   90.00
_cell.angle_gamma   90.00
#
_symmetry.space_group_name_H-M   'P 1'
#
loop_
_entity.id
_entity.type
_entity.pdbx_description
1 polymer ?
#
loop_
_entity_poly.entity_id
_entity_poly.type
_entity_poly.pdbx_seq_one_letter_code
_entity_poly.pdbx_strand_id
1 'polypeptide(L)'
;MFMASLELIRRLEFNVARALVGKPEVVRLAVIGLLARGHLLIEDVPGVGKTTLAHALAKSLGVSFQRIQFTSDLLPSDILGVSIYDGKTGEFVFKPGPLFSNIVLADEINRTTPKTQSSLLEAMNEHQVSLDHHTYRLPRPFMVLATQNPLEYQGTHPLPESQLDRFLLKIRIGYPDRNDEKEILKGAGAAALEQIEPVLSAKEVTDLQATTEKVRVEESLLDYVMAIVGATRRSPLLTLGVSPRGALALLRASQARALVDGREYVVPDDIKRLAVPALAHRVLVRARLERAAGSELEADAIVDALLQEIPVPR
;
A
#
# COMPACT_ATOMS: atom_id res chain seq x y z
N MET A 1 23.05 -4.47 13.75
CA MET A 1 21.82 -3.76 13.46
C MET A 1 21.02 -4.50 12.37
N PHE A 2 21.52 -4.64 11.13
CA PHE A 2 20.81 -5.28 10.01
C PHE A 2 20.43 -6.76 10.26
N MET A 3 21.31 -7.57 10.84
CA MET A 3 20.99 -8.97 11.17
C MET A 3 19.80 -9.11 12.14
N ALA A 4 19.75 -8.27 13.16
CA ALA A 4 18.59 -8.23 14.09
C ALA A 4 17.32 -7.78 13.37
N SER A 5 17.42 -6.79 12.46
CA SER A 5 16.30 -6.35 11.63
C SER A 5 15.76 -7.48 10.75
N LEU A 6 16.64 -8.28 10.12
CA LEU A 6 16.24 -9.42 9.28
C LEU A 6 15.44 -10.46 10.05
N GLU A 7 15.86 -10.79 11.27
CA GLU A 7 15.14 -11.76 12.10
C GLU A 7 13.72 -11.26 12.44
N LEU A 8 13.58 -10.00 12.84
CA LEU A 8 12.29 -9.39 13.13
C LEU A 8 11.38 -9.40 11.89
N ILE A 9 11.92 -9.04 10.72
CA ILE A 9 11.17 -9.02 9.46
C ILE A 9 10.71 -10.44 9.09
N ARG A 10 11.57 -11.45 9.18
CA ARG A 10 11.21 -12.86 8.91
C ARG A 10 10.11 -13.36 9.84
N ARG A 11 10.16 -13.02 11.11
CA ARG A 11 9.09 -13.35 12.07
C ARG A 11 7.78 -12.71 11.68
N LEU A 12 7.80 -11.45 11.23
CA LEU A 12 6.61 -10.75 10.74
C LEU A 12 6.05 -11.42 9.49
N GLU A 13 6.88 -11.66 8.46
CA GLU A 13 6.46 -12.32 7.22
C GLU A 13 5.86 -13.70 7.51
N PHE A 14 6.53 -14.51 8.32
CA PHE A 14 6.05 -15.84 8.71
C PHE A 14 4.70 -15.77 9.42
N ASN A 15 4.54 -14.86 10.37
CA ASN A 15 3.33 -14.72 11.16
C ASN A 15 2.11 -14.32 10.29
N VAL A 16 2.30 -13.35 9.39
CA VAL A 16 1.26 -12.92 8.44
C VAL A 16 0.94 -14.03 7.42
N ALA A 17 1.97 -14.73 6.91
CA ALA A 17 1.80 -15.80 5.92
C ALA A 17 0.98 -16.99 6.46
N ARG A 18 0.98 -17.24 7.77
CA ARG A 18 0.12 -18.26 8.40
C ARG A 18 -1.37 -18.00 8.17
N ALA A 19 -1.78 -16.74 8.18
CA ALA A 19 -3.17 -16.34 7.97
C ALA A 19 -3.52 -16.19 6.48
N LEU A 20 -2.60 -15.68 5.67
CA LEU A 20 -2.77 -15.50 4.23
C LEU A 20 -2.13 -16.67 3.47
N VAL A 21 -2.81 -17.81 3.45
CA VAL A 21 -2.33 -19.06 2.89
C VAL A 21 -1.97 -18.92 1.41
N GLY A 22 -0.79 -19.43 1.01
CA GLY A 22 -0.35 -19.52 -0.38
C GLY A 22 0.08 -18.20 -1.04
N LYS A 23 0.24 -17.11 -0.28
CA LYS A 23 0.52 -15.77 -0.84
C LYS A 23 1.78 -15.11 -0.27
N PRO A 24 2.95 -15.78 -0.25
CA PRO A 24 4.15 -15.23 0.39
C PRO A 24 4.64 -13.92 -0.26
N GLU A 25 4.54 -13.80 -1.58
CA GLU A 25 4.96 -12.57 -2.29
C GLU A 25 4.04 -11.37 -1.95
N VAL A 26 2.74 -11.60 -1.79
CA VAL A 26 1.80 -10.55 -1.35
C VAL A 26 2.12 -10.08 0.06
N VAL A 27 2.39 -11.03 0.97
CA VAL A 27 2.84 -10.72 2.34
C VAL A 27 4.13 -9.90 2.29
N ARG A 28 5.08 -10.31 1.47
CA ARG A 28 6.36 -9.61 1.29
C ARG A 28 6.17 -8.18 0.79
N LEU A 29 5.33 -7.97 -0.24
CA LEU A 29 5.01 -6.64 -0.73
C LEU A 29 4.32 -5.77 0.33
N ALA A 30 3.46 -6.36 1.16
CA ALA A 30 2.83 -5.64 2.27
C ALA A 30 3.85 -5.22 3.34
N VAL A 31 4.80 -6.09 3.68
CA VAL A 31 5.90 -5.76 4.60
C VAL A 31 6.82 -4.69 4.00
N ILE A 32 7.17 -4.78 2.70
CA ILE A 32 7.92 -3.73 2.00
C ILE A 32 7.18 -2.40 2.07
N GLY A 33 5.85 -2.39 1.81
CA GLY A 33 5.01 -1.20 1.92
C GLY A 33 5.05 -0.57 3.32
N LEU A 34 4.94 -1.40 4.37
CA LEU A 34 5.02 -0.96 5.76
C LEU A 34 6.39 -0.33 6.09
N LEU A 35 7.48 -1.01 5.71
CA LEU A 35 8.84 -0.56 6.01
C LEU A 35 9.22 0.70 5.22
N ALA A 36 8.71 0.87 4.01
CA ALA A 36 8.87 2.08 3.20
C ALA A 36 7.94 3.24 3.64
N ARG A 37 7.18 3.09 4.73
CA ARG A 37 6.16 4.05 5.19
C ARG A 37 5.14 4.39 4.11
N GLY A 38 4.80 3.41 3.27
CA GLY A 38 3.89 3.59 2.17
C GLY A 38 2.50 3.03 2.45
N HIS A 39 1.58 3.36 1.56
CA HIS A 39 0.22 2.83 1.54
C HIS A 39 0.06 1.90 0.35
N LEU A 40 -0.84 0.92 0.44
CA LEU A 40 -1.08 -0.06 -0.60
C LEU A 40 -2.45 0.15 -1.27
N LEU A 41 -2.47 -0.02 -2.58
CA LEU A 41 -3.68 -0.20 -3.35
C LEU A 41 -3.83 -1.68 -3.71
N ILE A 42 -4.93 -2.31 -3.32
CA ILE A 42 -5.23 -3.71 -3.62
C ILE A 42 -6.34 -3.74 -4.66
N GLU A 43 -5.99 -4.10 -5.89
CA GLU A 43 -6.96 -4.27 -6.98
C GLU A 43 -7.26 -5.74 -7.16
N ASP A 44 -8.44 -6.17 -6.70
CA ASP A 44 -8.79 -7.59 -6.76
C ASP A 44 -10.29 -7.84 -6.58
N VAL A 45 -10.71 -9.02 -6.98
CA VAL A 45 -12.08 -9.53 -6.77
C VAL A 45 -12.39 -9.68 -5.27
N PRO A 46 -13.66 -9.69 -4.87
CA PRO A 46 -14.06 -9.96 -3.50
C PRO A 46 -13.63 -11.37 -3.02
N GLY A 47 -13.38 -11.52 -1.72
CA GLY A 47 -13.16 -12.84 -1.09
C GLY A 47 -11.74 -13.41 -1.16
N VAL A 48 -10.75 -12.71 -1.73
CA VAL A 48 -9.37 -13.23 -1.88
C VAL A 48 -8.46 -13.04 -0.65
N GLY A 49 -8.97 -12.48 0.46
CA GLY A 49 -8.19 -12.34 1.70
C GLY A 49 -7.66 -10.94 2.01
N LYS A 50 -8.21 -9.87 1.40
CA LYS A 50 -7.79 -8.47 1.66
C LYS A 50 -7.89 -8.09 3.14
N THR A 51 -9.02 -8.41 3.78
CA THR A 51 -9.23 -8.17 5.22
C THR A 51 -8.30 -9.02 6.08
N THR A 52 -8.07 -10.28 5.68
CA THR A 52 -7.16 -11.18 6.36
C THR A 52 -5.74 -10.63 6.38
N LEU A 53 -5.22 -10.13 5.25
CA LEU A 53 -3.90 -9.50 5.15
C LEU A 53 -3.76 -8.33 6.12
N ALA A 54 -4.69 -7.36 6.07
CA ALA A 54 -4.64 -6.17 6.89
C ALA A 54 -4.74 -6.48 8.40
N HIS A 55 -5.64 -7.39 8.77
CA HIS A 55 -5.85 -7.80 10.15
C HIS A 55 -4.67 -8.61 10.69
N ALA A 56 -4.13 -9.55 9.90
CA ALA A 56 -2.95 -10.34 10.27
C ALA A 56 -1.72 -9.42 10.49
N LEU A 57 -1.54 -8.41 9.63
CA LEU A 57 -0.48 -7.44 9.77
C LEU A 57 -0.63 -6.66 11.09
N ALA A 58 -1.80 -6.10 11.38
CA ALA A 58 -2.05 -5.34 12.60
C ALA A 58 -1.86 -6.18 13.88
N LYS A 59 -2.39 -7.40 13.89
CA LYS A 59 -2.21 -8.34 15.02
C LYS A 59 -0.74 -8.69 15.24
N SER A 60 0.01 -8.96 14.16
CA SER A 60 1.44 -9.30 14.23
C SER A 60 2.28 -8.15 14.79
N LEU A 61 1.80 -6.91 14.66
CA LEU A 61 2.45 -5.72 15.17
C LEU A 61 1.92 -5.27 16.56
N GLY A 62 0.88 -5.90 17.07
CA GLY A 62 0.23 -5.49 18.32
C GLY A 62 -0.33 -4.07 18.27
N VAL A 63 -0.82 -3.62 17.11
CA VAL A 63 -1.31 -2.26 16.90
C VAL A 63 -2.80 -2.23 16.55
N SER A 64 -3.41 -1.03 16.60
CA SER A 64 -4.82 -0.85 16.28
C SER A 64 -5.11 -1.12 14.80
N PHE A 65 -6.25 -1.79 14.57
CA PHE A 65 -6.79 -2.08 13.24
C PHE A 65 -8.21 -1.53 13.12
N GLN A 66 -8.50 -0.93 11.98
CA GLN A 66 -9.87 -0.51 11.65
C GLN A 66 -10.17 -0.83 10.18
N ARG A 67 -11.34 -1.41 9.93
CA ARG A 67 -11.91 -1.54 8.58
C ARG A 67 -12.95 -0.45 8.39
N ILE A 68 -12.83 0.28 7.29
CA ILE A 68 -13.80 1.30 6.85
C ILE A 68 -14.37 0.81 5.53
N GLN A 69 -15.65 0.50 5.50
CA GLN A 69 -16.36 0.16 4.27
C GLN A 69 -16.81 1.46 3.60
N PHE A 70 -16.32 1.72 2.41
CA PHE A 70 -16.67 2.91 1.65
C PHE A 70 -17.98 2.69 0.90
N THR A 71 -18.95 3.60 1.13
CA THR A 71 -20.27 3.62 0.51
C THR A 71 -20.55 5.00 -0.06
N SER A 72 -21.56 5.11 -0.91
CA SER A 72 -21.89 6.39 -1.58
C SER A 72 -22.35 7.50 -0.63
N ASP A 73 -22.85 7.14 0.55
CA ASP A 73 -23.35 8.02 1.60
C ASP A 73 -22.33 8.36 2.68
N LEU A 74 -21.14 7.73 2.66
CA LEU A 74 -20.08 7.95 3.64
C LEU A 74 -19.53 9.39 3.54
N LEU A 75 -19.54 10.10 4.66
CA LEU A 75 -19.04 11.48 4.76
C LEU A 75 -17.57 11.53 5.24
N PRO A 76 -16.82 12.60 4.93
CA PRO A 76 -15.49 12.83 5.48
C PRO A 76 -15.43 12.76 7.01
N SER A 77 -16.46 13.31 7.70
CA SER A 77 -16.58 13.28 9.15
C SER A 77 -16.65 11.87 9.75
N ASP A 78 -17.23 10.92 9.01
CA ASP A 78 -17.35 9.53 9.46
C ASP A 78 -15.98 8.83 9.50
N ILE A 79 -15.02 9.32 8.71
CA ILE A 79 -13.65 8.79 8.60
C ILE A 79 -12.70 9.54 9.53
N LEU A 80 -12.76 10.88 9.47
CA LEU A 80 -11.82 11.76 10.16
C LEU A 80 -12.17 11.97 11.64
N GLY A 81 -13.47 11.90 11.96
CA GLY A 81 -14.00 12.27 13.27
C GLY A 81 -14.68 13.62 13.27
N VAL A 82 -15.20 14.01 14.42
CA VAL A 82 -16.04 15.21 14.60
C VAL A 82 -15.71 15.91 15.92
N SER A 83 -15.87 17.23 15.94
CA SER A 83 -15.88 17.99 17.19
C SER A 83 -17.30 18.02 17.76
N ILE A 84 -17.46 17.57 18.99
CA ILE A 84 -18.74 17.54 19.69
C ILE A 84 -18.69 18.56 20.83
N TYR A 85 -19.74 19.39 20.92
CA TYR A 85 -19.88 20.32 22.03
C TYR A 85 -20.19 19.55 23.33
N ASP A 86 -19.34 19.72 24.32
CA ASP A 86 -19.57 19.19 25.67
C ASP A 86 -20.28 20.24 26.52
N GLY A 87 -21.58 20.02 26.77
CA GLY A 87 -22.41 20.94 27.60
C GLY A 87 -21.97 21.05 29.06
N LYS A 88 -21.07 20.17 29.55
CA LYS A 88 -20.54 20.25 30.91
C LYS A 88 -19.33 21.17 31.02
N THR A 89 -18.45 21.13 30.02
CA THR A 89 -17.22 21.94 29.99
C THR A 89 -17.42 23.24 29.21
N GLY A 90 -18.44 23.33 28.35
CA GLY A 90 -18.65 24.47 27.45
C GLY A 90 -17.70 24.51 26.27
N GLU A 91 -16.97 23.42 26.00
CA GLU A 91 -15.93 23.33 24.99
C GLU A 91 -16.29 22.32 23.88
N PHE A 92 -15.68 22.48 22.70
CA PHE A 92 -15.71 21.47 21.66
C PHE A 92 -14.64 20.43 21.89
N VAL A 93 -15.02 19.16 22.01
CA VAL A 93 -14.12 18.02 22.20
C VAL A 93 -14.05 17.23 20.91
N PHE A 94 -12.84 17.06 20.37
CA PHE A 94 -12.62 16.23 19.21
C PHE A 94 -12.78 14.74 19.55
N LYS A 95 -13.66 14.06 18.79
CA LYS A 95 -13.78 12.61 18.82
C LYS A 95 -13.15 12.05 17.54
N PRO A 96 -11.98 11.35 17.66
CA PRO A 96 -11.29 10.81 16.51
C PRO A 96 -12.14 9.77 15.80
N GLY A 97 -12.11 9.80 14.48
CA GLY A 97 -12.74 8.80 13.62
C GLY A 97 -11.88 7.53 13.46
N PRO A 98 -12.38 6.54 12.69
CA PRO A 98 -11.72 5.26 12.48
C PRO A 98 -10.34 5.38 11.82
N LEU A 99 -10.04 6.49 11.15
CA LEU A 99 -8.74 6.75 10.53
C LEU A 99 -7.60 6.86 11.58
N PHE A 100 -7.91 7.16 12.84
CA PHE A 100 -6.95 7.24 13.91
C PHE A 100 -6.52 5.85 14.44
N SER A 101 -6.32 4.92 13.51
CA SER A 101 -5.79 3.58 13.75
C SER A 101 -4.47 3.38 12.99
N ASN A 102 -3.62 2.49 13.49
CA ASN A 102 -2.31 2.24 12.88
C ASN A 102 -2.41 1.58 11.50
N ILE A 103 -3.26 0.56 11.39
CA ILE A 103 -3.54 -0.15 10.14
C ILE A 103 -5.01 0.06 9.80
N VAL A 104 -5.26 0.68 8.66
CA VAL A 104 -6.60 0.97 8.16
C VAL A 104 -6.83 0.21 6.86
N LEU A 105 -7.88 -0.60 6.81
CA LEU A 105 -8.39 -1.17 5.56
C LEU A 105 -9.51 -0.26 5.05
N ALA A 106 -9.23 0.52 4.01
CA ALA A 106 -10.20 1.33 3.29
C ALA A 106 -10.82 0.48 2.17
N ASP A 107 -11.95 -0.18 2.48
CA ASP A 107 -12.53 -1.18 1.59
C ASP A 107 -13.48 -0.53 0.58
N GLU A 108 -13.27 -0.83 -0.72
CA GLU A 108 -14.05 -0.31 -1.85
C GLU A 108 -14.01 1.23 -1.97
N ILE A 109 -12.82 1.82 -1.89
CA ILE A 109 -12.63 3.28 -1.89
C ILE A 109 -13.26 3.99 -3.10
N ASN A 110 -13.43 3.30 -4.23
CA ASN A 110 -14.07 3.84 -5.44
C ASN A 110 -15.61 3.94 -5.33
N ARG A 111 -16.24 3.45 -4.27
CA ARG A 111 -17.71 3.57 -4.08
C ARG A 111 -18.15 4.86 -3.41
N THR A 112 -17.25 5.61 -2.81
CA THR A 112 -17.59 6.87 -2.14
C THR A 112 -17.37 8.09 -3.03
N THR A 113 -17.85 9.23 -2.57
CA THR A 113 -17.72 10.50 -3.29
C THR A 113 -16.24 10.95 -3.38
N PRO A 114 -15.86 11.72 -4.42
CA PRO A 114 -14.52 12.29 -4.55
C PRO A 114 -14.09 13.13 -3.35
N LYS A 115 -15.04 13.77 -2.65
CA LYS A 115 -14.76 14.57 -1.45
C LYS A 115 -14.26 13.69 -0.30
N THR A 116 -14.90 12.56 -0.08
CA THR A 116 -14.53 11.59 0.98
C THR A 116 -13.22 10.88 0.63
N GLN A 117 -13.02 10.51 -0.65
CA GLN A 117 -11.74 9.99 -1.13
C GLN A 117 -10.60 10.96 -0.86
N SER A 118 -10.77 12.24 -1.22
CA SER A 118 -9.75 13.28 -1.03
C SER A 118 -9.35 13.46 0.43
N SER A 119 -10.32 13.39 1.36
CA SER A 119 -10.04 13.52 2.79
C SER A 119 -9.16 12.38 3.33
N LEU A 120 -9.44 11.13 2.93
CA LEU A 120 -8.56 9.99 3.27
C LEU A 120 -7.16 10.17 2.70
N LEU A 121 -7.07 10.51 1.41
CA LEU A 121 -5.81 10.61 0.69
C LEU A 121 -4.95 11.80 1.15
N GLU A 122 -5.57 12.88 1.64
CA GLU A 122 -4.86 13.98 2.29
C GLU A 122 -4.24 13.52 3.61
N ALA A 123 -5.01 12.87 4.46
CA ALA A 123 -4.54 12.33 5.73
C ALA A 123 -3.40 11.31 5.56
N MET A 124 -3.45 10.49 4.49
CA MET A 124 -2.38 9.56 4.13
C MET A 124 -1.05 10.26 3.83
N ASN A 125 -1.09 11.39 3.13
CA ASN A 125 0.12 12.14 2.77
C ASN A 125 0.71 12.92 3.94
N GLU A 126 -0.16 13.61 4.67
CA GLU A 126 0.26 14.55 5.70
C GLU A 126 0.51 13.87 7.05
N HIS A 127 0.08 12.59 7.21
CA HIS A 127 0.08 11.86 8.47
C HIS A 127 -0.60 12.62 9.61
N GLN A 128 -1.56 13.47 9.27
CA GLN A 128 -2.33 14.29 10.19
C GLN A 128 -3.69 14.65 9.58
N VAL A 129 -4.60 15.07 10.43
CA VAL A 129 -5.93 15.57 10.07
C VAL A 129 -6.08 16.97 10.63
N SER A 130 -6.47 17.94 9.79
CA SER A 130 -6.79 19.30 10.21
C SER A 130 -8.30 19.48 10.27
N LEU A 131 -8.83 19.82 11.46
CA LEU A 131 -10.25 20.05 11.71
C LEU A 131 -10.40 21.24 12.68
N ASP A 132 -11.31 22.16 12.39
CA ASP A 132 -11.66 23.30 13.27
C ASP A 132 -10.43 24.07 13.78
N HIS A 133 -9.49 24.39 12.91
CA HIS A 133 -8.21 25.08 13.21
C HIS A 133 -7.22 24.30 14.09
N HIS A 134 -7.49 23.03 14.38
CA HIS A 134 -6.59 22.13 15.10
C HIS A 134 -6.03 21.06 14.17
N THR A 135 -4.80 20.64 14.42
CA THR A 135 -4.13 19.57 13.68
C THR A 135 -3.88 18.38 14.61
N TYR A 136 -4.44 17.24 14.23
CA TYR A 136 -4.36 15.98 14.98
C TYR A 136 -3.47 15.00 14.24
N ARG A 137 -2.40 14.55 14.89
CA ARG A 137 -1.46 13.59 14.28
C ARG A 137 -2.03 12.18 14.29
N LEU A 138 -1.83 11.46 13.18
CA LEU A 138 -2.15 10.05 13.10
C LEU A 138 -1.12 9.19 13.88
N PRO A 139 -1.50 7.99 14.34
CA PRO A 139 -0.61 7.10 15.07
C PRO A 139 0.60 6.66 14.21
N ARG A 140 1.66 6.20 14.87
CA ARG A 140 2.84 5.63 14.18
C ARG A 140 3.11 4.22 14.69
N PRO A 141 3.37 3.25 13.79
CA PRO A 141 3.29 3.35 12.32
C PRO A 141 1.86 3.60 11.84
N PHE A 142 1.69 4.21 10.66
CA PHE A 142 0.40 4.41 10.02
C PHE A 142 0.44 3.86 8.60
N MET A 143 -0.49 2.97 8.25
CA MET A 143 -0.59 2.39 6.92
C MET A 143 -2.05 2.18 6.53
N VAL A 144 -2.39 2.62 5.33
CA VAL A 144 -3.68 2.34 4.68
C VAL A 144 -3.49 1.27 3.61
N LEU A 145 -4.34 0.25 3.67
CA LEU A 145 -4.56 -0.69 2.58
C LEU A 145 -5.92 -0.31 1.97
N ALA A 146 -5.90 0.33 0.81
CA ALA A 146 -7.14 0.66 0.09
C ALA A 146 -7.47 -0.44 -0.90
N THR A 147 -8.75 -0.78 -1.04
CA THR A 147 -9.18 -1.78 -2.02
C THR A 147 -10.03 -1.16 -3.11
N GLN A 148 -9.88 -1.68 -4.32
CA GLN A 148 -10.76 -1.41 -5.45
C GLN A 148 -11.18 -2.74 -6.08
N ASN A 149 -12.43 -2.79 -6.55
CA ASN A 149 -12.89 -3.90 -7.38
C ASN A 149 -12.90 -3.44 -8.84
N PRO A 150 -12.01 -3.95 -9.69
CA PRO A 150 -11.92 -3.52 -11.09
C PRO A 150 -13.13 -3.90 -11.94
N LEU A 151 -13.97 -4.84 -11.47
CA LEU A 151 -15.16 -5.33 -12.20
C LEU A 151 -16.43 -4.53 -11.92
N GLU A 152 -16.42 -3.66 -10.91
CA GLU A 152 -17.58 -2.84 -10.55
C GLU A 152 -17.48 -1.43 -11.12
N TYR A 153 -18.27 -1.18 -12.16
CA TYR A 153 -18.30 0.14 -12.83
C TYR A 153 -19.54 0.98 -12.44
N GLN A 154 -20.66 0.34 -12.05
CA GLN A 154 -21.89 1.07 -11.72
C GLN A 154 -21.83 1.68 -10.32
N GLY A 155 -22.09 2.98 -10.22
CA GLY A 155 -22.11 3.69 -8.94
C GLY A 155 -20.72 3.90 -8.32
N THR A 156 -19.66 3.81 -9.12
CA THR A 156 -18.28 4.05 -8.65
C THR A 156 -17.71 5.37 -9.17
N HIS A 157 -16.81 5.94 -8.38
CA HIS A 157 -16.00 7.10 -8.71
C HIS A 157 -14.53 6.65 -8.79
N PRO A 158 -13.98 6.41 -9.99
CA PRO A 158 -12.59 6.00 -10.13
C PRO A 158 -11.64 7.06 -9.55
N LEU A 159 -10.56 6.60 -8.94
CA LEU A 159 -9.52 7.49 -8.43
C LEU A 159 -8.79 8.15 -9.60
N PRO A 160 -8.65 9.48 -9.62
CA PRO A 160 -7.77 10.17 -10.58
C PRO A 160 -6.31 9.76 -10.41
N GLU A 161 -5.51 9.91 -11.47
CA GLU A 161 -4.08 9.56 -11.48
C GLU A 161 -3.29 10.26 -10.37
N SER A 162 -3.61 11.52 -10.07
CA SER A 162 -2.99 12.30 -8.99
C SER A 162 -3.27 11.73 -7.58
N GLN A 163 -4.35 10.98 -7.44
CA GLN A 163 -4.72 10.29 -6.21
C GLN A 163 -4.09 8.89 -6.15
N LEU A 164 -4.05 8.16 -7.29
CA LEU A 164 -3.35 6.89 -7.41
C LEU A 164 -1.85 7.03 -7.10
N ASP A 165 -1.22 8.14 -7.48
CA ASP A 165 0.19 8.44 -7.22
C ASP A 165 0.56 8.52 -5.71
N ARG A 166 -0.44 8.52 -4.81
CA ARG A 166 -0.24 8.52 -3.35
C ARG A 166 0.00 7.13 -2.77
N PHE A 167 -0.39 6.07 -3.47
CA PHE A 167 -0.12 4.70 -3.05
C PHE A 167 1.30 4.29 -3.44
N LEU A 168 2.05 3.70 -2.52
CA LEU A 168 3.41 3.24 -2.78
C LEU A 168 3.44 2.11 -3.80
N LEU A 169 2.65 1.07 -3.55
CA LEU A 169 2.54 -0.11 -4.39
C LEU A 169 1.08 -0.43 -4.70
N LYS A 170 0.85 -0.89 -5.93
CA LYS A 170 -0.37 -1.58 -6.33
C LYS A 170 -0.09 -3.08 -6.29
N ILE A 171 -0.93 -3.84 -5.59
CA ILE A 171 -0.79 -5.29 -5.44
C ILE A 171 -2.07 -6.02 -5.81
N ARG A 172 -1.94 -7.28 -6.20
CA ARG A 172 -3.02 -8.22 -6.43
C ARG A 172 -2.76 -9.47 -5.60
N ILE A 173 -3.78 -9.93 -4.88
CA ILE A 173 -3.71 -11.18 -4.10
C ILE A 173 -3.99 -12.37 -5.02
N GLY A 174 -5.02 -12.24 -5.84
CA GLY A 174 -5.48 -13.27 -6.78
C GLY A 174 -6.03 -14.51 -6.07
N TYR A 175 -6.64 -15.40 -6.84
CA TYR A 175 -7.13 -16.68 -6.31
C TYR A 175 -5.97 -17.55 -5.79
N PRO A 176 -6.18 -18.32 -4.70
CA PRO A 176 -5.22 -19.31 -4.24
C PRO A 176 -5.06 -20.43 -5.27
N ASP A 177 -3.96 -21.17 -5.20
CA ASP A 177 -3.88 -22.41 -5.97
C ASP A 177 -4.78 -23.50 -5.37
N ARG A 178 -4.96 -24.61 -6.10
CA ARG A 178 -5.87 -25.69 -5.70
C ARG A 178 -5.53 -26.28 -4.33
N ASN A 179 -4.28 -26.37 -3.96
CA ASN A 179 -3.87 -26.98 -2.69
C ASN A 179 -4.09 -26.00 -1.54
N ASP A 180 -3.71 -24.73 -1.74
CA ASP A 180 -3.93 -23.65 -0.80
C ASP A 180 -5.44 -23.44 -0.54
N GLU A 181 -6.26 -23.50 -1.59
CA GLU A 181 -7.72 -23.40 -1.46
C GLU A 181 -8.30 -24.53 -0.61
N LYS A 182 -7.79 -25.77 -0.75
CA LYS A 182 -8.17 -26.88 0.12
C LYS A 182 -7.82 -26.62 1.59
N GLU A 183 -6.65 -26.05 1.88
CA GLU A 183 -6.27 -25.69 3.25
C GLU A 183 -7.17 -24.58 3.81
N ILE A 184 -7.53 -23.60 2.98
CA ILE A 184 -8.50 -22.56 3.35
C ILE A 184 -9.87 -23.16 3.67
N LEU A 185 -10.36 -24.13 2.86
CA LEU A 185 -11.61 -24.82 3.10
C LEU A 185 -11.60 -25.63 4.41
N LYS A 186 -10.44 -26.11 4.84
CA LYS A 186 -10.25 -26.75 6.16
C LYS A 186 -10.18 -25.75 7.33
N GLY A 187 -10.25 -24.44 7.04
CA GLY A 187 -10.24 -23.37 8.05
C GLY A 187 -8.85 -22.92 8.47
N ALA A 188 -7.77 -23.33 7.79
CA ALA A 188 -6.39 -23.06 8.20
C ALA A 188 -6.11 -21.55 8.40
N GLY A 189 -6.45 -20.70 7.44
CA GLY A 189 -6.20 -19.26 7.51
C GLY A 189 -6.98 -18.56 8.63
N ALA A 190 -8.25 -18.92 8.82
CA ALA A 190 -9.10 -18.33 9.87
C ALA A 190 -8.60 -18.72 11.27
N ALA A 191 -8.31 -20.01 11.50
CA ALA A 191 -7.76 -20.51 12.76
C ALA A 191 -6.39 -19.85 13.06
N ALA A 192 -5.53 -19.73 12.04
CA ALA A 192 -4.24 -19.06 12.21
C ALA A 192 -4.40 -17.59 12.55
N LEU A 193 -5.33 -16.85 11.92
CA LEU A 193 -5.59 -15.45 12.21
C LEU A 193 -6.02 -15.22 13.67
N GLU A 194 -6.82 -16.11 14.23
CA GLU A 194 -7.22 -16.04 15.64
C GLU A 194 -6.02 -16.23 16.59
N GLN A 195 -5.08 -17.09 16.22
CA GLN A 195 -3.89 -17.46 16.99
C GLN A 195 -2.68 -16.54 16.75
N ILE A 196 -2.80 -15.53 15.92
CA ILE A 196 -1.71 -14.56 15.72
C ILE A 196 -1.51 -13.78 17.01
N GLU A 197 -0.29 -13.85 17.52
CA GLU A 197 0.22 -13.01 18.60
C GLU A 197 1.20 -11.96 18.05
N PRO A 198 1.33 -10.80 18.71
CA PRO A 198 2.30 -9.79 18.33
C PRO A 198 3.73 -10.32 18.32
N VAL A 199 4.45 -10.09 17.23
CA VAL A 199 5.87 -10.45 17.08
C VAL A 199 6.78 -9.24 17.02
N LEU A 200 6.23 -8.05 16.77
CA LEU A 200 6.88 -6.75 16.83
C LEU A 200 5.98 -5.74 17.54
N SER A 201 6.61 -4.78 18.20
CA SER A 201 5.95 -3.59 18.72
C SER A 201 5.92 -2.45 17.70
N ALA A 202 5.05 -1.46 17.89
CA ALA A 202 5.00 -0.23 17.09
C ALA A 202 6.36 0.49 17.04
N LYS A 203 7.13 0.47 18.16
CA LYS A 203 8.46 1.05 18.22
C LYS A 203 9.45 0.31 17.34
N GLU A 204 9.49 -1.02 17.39
CA GLU A 204 10.38 -1.82 16.54
C GLU A 204 10.07 -1.61 15.06
N VAL A 205 8.80 -1.46 14.68
CA VAL A 205 8.43 -1.12 13.30
C VAL A 205 8.98 0.26 12.91
N THR A 206 8.84 1.28 13.76
CA THR A 206 9.39 2.62 13.46
C THR A 206 10.91 2.63 13.39
N ASP A 207 11.58 1.81 14.19
CA ASP A 207 13.05 1.63 14.15
C ASP A 207 13.48 0.92 12.85
N LEU A 208 12.71 -0.09 12.39
CA LEU A 208 12.92 -0.74 11.10
C LEU A 208 12.71 0.23 9.93
N GLN A 209 11.68 1.07 9.98
CA GLN A 209 11.43 2.13 8.98
C GLN A 209 12.62 3.11 8.91
N ALA A 210 13.16 3.52 10.06
CA ALA A 210 14.34 4.38 10.12
C ALA A 210 15.61 3.66 9.60
N THR A 211 15.69 2.34 9.76
CA THR A 211 16.78 1.52 9.22
C THR A 211 16.68 1.39 7.70
N THR A 212 15.46 1.27 7.17
CA THR A 212 15.20 1.24 5.72
C THR A 212 15.74 2.49 5.01
N GLU A 213 15.54 3.67 5.61
CA GLU A 213 16.04 4.94 5.05
C GLU A 213 17.58 5.01 4.96
N LYS A 214 18.29 4.18 5.73
CA LYS A 214 19.77 4.11 5.77
C LYS A 214 20.34 3.08 4.79
N VAL A 215 19.51 2.29 4.11
CA VAL A 215 19.95 1.35 3.08
C VAL A 215 20.58 2.14 1.94
N ARG A 216 21.84 1.82 1.60
CA ARG A 216 22.61 2.55 0.61
C ARG A 216 22.09 2.31 -0.80
N VAL A 217 22.12 3.39 -1.60
CA VAL A 217 21.81 3.35 -3.02
C VAL A 217 22.97 4.00 -3.76
N GLU A 218 23.60 3.24 -4.65
CA GLU A 218 24.70 3.73 -5.49
C GLU A 218 24.14 4.66 -6.58
N GLU A 219 24.94 5.65 -7.01
CA GLU A 219 24.55 6.64 -8.03
C GLU A 219 24.08 5.97 -9.33
N SER A 220 24.75 4.91 -9.75
CA SER A 220 24.37 4.13 -10.94
C SER A 220 22.96 3.54 -10.86
N LEU A 221 22.46 3.26 -9.66
CA LEU A 221 21.08 2.80 -9.45
C LEU A 221 20.08 3.95 -9.46
N LEU A 222 20.48 5.15 -9.05
CA LEU A 222 19.66 6.36 -9.23
C LEU A 222 19.51 6.67 -10.71
N ASP A 223 20.61 6.59 -11.49
CA ASP A 223 20.56 6.72 -12.95
C ASP A 223 19.66 5.67 -13.60
N TYR A 224 19.69 4.43 -13.08
CA TYR A 224 18.83 3.36 -13.57
C TYR A 224 17.35 3.65 -13.29
N VAL A 225 16.99 4.10 -12.10
CA VAL A 225 15.62 4.55 -11.79
C VAL A 225 15.20 5.69 -12.72
N MET A 226 16.10 6.66 -12.96
CA MET A 226 15.81 7.79 -13.86
C MET A 226 15.69 7.34 -15.31
N ALA A 227 16.43 6.32 -15.75
CA ALA A 227 16.29 5.74 -17.08
C ALA A 227 14.90 5.09 -17.26
N ILE A 228 14.44 4.31 -16.25
CA ILE A 228 13.11 3.70 -16.23
C ILE A 228 12.02 4.78 -16.29
N VAL A 229 12.08 5.76 -15.41
CA VAL A 229 11.11 6.86 -15.36
C VAL A 229 11.11 7.66 -16.67
N GLY A 230 12.31 7.95 -17.21
CA GLY A 230 12.50 8.63 -18.49
C GLY A 230 11.89 7.85 -19.66
N ALA A 231 12.02 6.52 -19.67
CA ALA A 231 11.41 5.67 -20.68
C ALA A 231 9.87 5.76 -20.65
N THR A 232 9.25 5.74 -19.46
CA THR A 232 7.78 5.92 -19.35
C THR A 232 7.31 7.25 -19.91
N ARG A 233 8.07 8.34 -19.70
CA ARG A 233 7.72 9.69 -20.16
C ARG A 233 7.87 9.86 -21.68
N ARG A 234 8.74 9.07 -22.32
CA ARG A 234 8.99 9.09 -23.77
C ARG A 234 8.21 8.04 -24.55
N SER A 235 7.58 7.11 -23.85
CA SER A 235 6.85 6.02 -24.51
C SER A 235 5.66 6.55 -25.33
N PRO A 236 5.55 6.20 -26.62
CA PRO A 236 4.39 6.58 -27.44
C PRO A 236 3.09 5.89 -27.00
N LEU A 237 3.20 4.82 -26.19
CA LEU A 237 2.06 4.07 -25.68
C LEU A 237 1.43 4.73 -24.47
N LEU A 238 2.12 5.68 -23.83
CA LEU A 238 1.66 6.37 -22.62
C LEU A 238 1.29 7.83 -22.92
N THR A 239 0.17 8.29 -22.37
CA THR A 239 -0.24 9.69 -22.36
C THR A 239 0.36 10.42 -21.17
N LEU A 240 0.55 9.72 -20.04
CA LEU A 240 1.18 10.21 -18.83
C LEU A 240 2.22 9.21 -18.37
N GLY A 241 3.47 9.66 -18.21
CA GLY A 241 4.56 8.89 -17.60
C GLY A 241 4.66 9.12 -16.10
N VAL A 242 5.58 8.41 -15.46
CA VAL A 242 5.79 8.42 -14.02
C VAL A 242 6.23 9.79 -13.50
N SER A 243 5.62 10.24 -12.41
CA SER A 243 5.93 11.48 -11.69
C SER A 243 7.25 11.38 -10.91
N PRO A 244 7.86 12.50 -10.45
CA PRO A 244 8.98 12.46 -9.50
C PRO A 244 8.63 11.72 -8.19
N ARG A 245 7.37 11.80 -7.74
CA ARG A 245 6.87 11.04 -6.57
C ARG A 245 6.95 9.55 -6.83
N GLY A 246 6.57 9.08 -8.05
CA GLY A 246 6.68 7.67 -8.43
C GLY A 246 8.12 7.18 -8.49
N ALA A 247 9.07 8.00 -8.94
CA ALA A 247 10.49 7.68 -8.88
C ALA A 247 10.97 7.47 -7.44
N LEU A 248 10.59 8.38 -6.54
CA LEU A 248 10.91 8.29 -5.11
C LEU A 248 10.23 7.08 -4.45
N ALA A 249 8.99 6.75 -4.85
CA ALA A 249 8.28 5.58 -4.37
C ALA A 249 9.01 4.28 -4.74
N LEU A 250 9.45 4.14 -5.99
CA LEU A 250 10.23 3.00 -6.45
C LEU A 250 11.54 2.88 -5.66
N LEU A 251 12.26 3.98 -5.45
CA LEU A 251 13.51 4.00 -4.69
C LEU A 251 13.31 3.54 -3.25
N ARG A 252 12.31 4.10 -2.55
CA ARG A 252 12.00 3.74 -1.15
C ARG A 252 11.55 2.28 -1.02
N ALA A 253 10.73 1.81 -1.94
CA ALA A 253 10.32 0.41 -1.98
C ALA A 253 11.53 -0.52 -2.21
N SER A 254 12.49 -0.13 -3.07
CA SER A 254 13.71 -0.89 -3.33
C SER A 254 14.63 -0.95 -2.11
N GLN A 255 14.75 0.14 -1.35
CA GLN A 255 15.47 0.14 -0.07
C GLN A 255 14.82 -0.81 0.95
N ALA A 256 13.48 -0.77 1.06
CA ALA A 256 12.74 -1.68 1.94
C ALA A 256 12.92 -3.15 1.52
N ARG A 257 12.90 -3.44 0.20
CA ARG A 257 13.14 -4.78 -0.32
C ARG A 257 14.55 -5.27 0.02
N ALA A 258 15.57 -4.45 -0.16
CA ALA A 258 16.95 -4.80 0.20
C ALA A 258 17.06 -5.17 1.69
N LEU A 259 16.40 -4.39 2.58
CA LEU A 259 16.36 -4.68 4.01
C LEU A 259 15.62 -6.00 4.31
N VAL A 260 14.49 -6.28 3.65
CA VAL A 260 13.75 -7.55 3.76
C VAL A 260 14.61 -8.74 3.34
N ASP A 261 15.46 -8.56 2.35
CA ASP A 261 16.44 -9.56 1.90
C ASP A 261 17.74 -9.59 2.76
N GLY A 262 17.81 -8.78 3.81
CA GLY A 262 18.95 -8.73 4.75
C GLY A 262 20.18 -8.00 4.23
N ARG A 263 20.01 -7.13 3.22
CA ARG A 263 21.09 -6.35 2.64
C ARG A 263 21.06 -4.89 3.10
N GLU A 264 22.24 -4.30 3.21
CA GLU A 264 22.46 -2.89 3.56
C GLU A 264 22.56 -1.98 2.33
N TYR A 265 22.36 -2.53 1.15
CA TYR A 265 22.43 -1.83 -0.13
C TYR A 265 21.42 -2.38 -1.12
N VAL A 266 20.95 -1.52 -2.01
CA VAL A 266 20.05 -1.87 -3.10
C VAL A 266 20.82 -2.52 -4.24
N VAL A 267 20.21 -3.49 -4.91
CA VAL A 267 20.71 -4.08 -6.16
C VAL A 267 19.72 -3.85 -7.30
N PRO A 268 20.15 -3.91 -8.58
CA PRO A 268 19.25 -3.69 -9.72
C PRO A 268 17.99 -4.55 -9.71
N ASP A 269 18.07 -5.78 -9.21
CA ASP A 269 16.94 -6.71 -9.13
C ASP A 269 15.83 -6.21 -8.18
N ASP A 270 16.17 -5.46 -7.12
CA ASP A 270 15.20 -4.85 -6.23
C ASP A 270 14.32 -3.84 -6.98
N ILE A 271 14.96 -3.01 -7.81
CA ILE A 271 14.29 -2.00 -8.63
C ILE A 271 13.41 -2.68 -9.69
N LYS A 272 13.95 -3.67 -10.40
CA LYS A 272 13.22 -4.39 -11.44
C LYS A 272 11.94 -5.05 -10.93
N ARG A 273 12.05 -5.80 -9.83
CA ARG A 273 10.91 -6.53 -9.26
C ARG A 273 9.81 -5.61 -8.72
N LEU A 274 10.18 -4.41 -8.29
CA LEU A 274 9.23 -3.45 -7.74
C LEU A 274 8.73 -2.43 -8.76
N ALA A 275 9.31 -2.36 -9.95
CA ALA A 275 8.94 -1.37 -10.95
C ALA A 275 7.46 -1.47 -11.37
N VAL A 276 6.96 -2.67 -11.69
CA VAL A 276 5.55 -2.85 -12.05
C VAL A 276 4.63 -2.54 -10.87
N PRO A 277 4.79 -3.13 -9.67
CA PRO A 277 3.96 -2.78 -8.51
C PRO A 277 3.99 -1.30 -8.13
N ALA A 278 5.15 -0.63 -8.31
CA ALA A 278 5.31 0.77 -7.95
C ALA A 278 4.85 1.75 -9.03
N LEU A 279 4.93 1.40 -10.31
CA LEU A 279 4.78 2.37 -11.40
C LEU A 279 3.53 2.18 -12.26
N ALA A 280 3.01 0.96 -12.40
CA ALA A 280 1.93 0.68 -13.35
C ALA A 280 0.63 1.46 -13.07
N HIS A 281 0.31 1.72 -11.82
CA HIS A 281 -0.86 2.53 -11.44
C HIS A 281 -0.65 4.05 -11.56
N ARG A 282 0.56 4.48 -11.95
CA ARG A 282 0.98 5.89 -12.08
C ARG A 282 1.10 6.35 -13.52
N VAL A 283 0.92 5.45 -14.47
CA VAL A 283 0.99 5.75 -15.90
C VAL A 283 -0.39 5.69 -16.53
N LEU A 284 -0.64 6.54 -17.53
CA LEU A 284 -1.89 6.56 -18.29
C LEU A 284 -1.64 6.05 -19.71
N VAL A 285 -2.27 4.94 -20.04
CA VAL A 285 -2.16 4.31 -21.37
C VAL A 285 -2.97 5.09 -22.39
N ARG A 286 -2.39 5.38 -23.54
CA ARG A 286 -3.01 6.18 -24.61
C ARG A 286 -4.30 5.52 -25.16
N ALA A 287 -4.33 4.21 -25.29
CA ALA A 287 -5.49 3.47 -25.79
C ALA A 287 -6.71 3.51 -24.84
N ARG A 288 -6.54 3.96 -23.59
CA ARG A 288 -7.64 4.11 -22.63
C ARG A 288 -8.66 5.17 -23.05
N LEU A 289 -8.27 6.12 -23.90
CA LEU A 289 -9.17 7.13 -24.46
C LEU A 289 -10.11 6.56 -25.55
N GLU A 290 -9.82 5.37 -26.09
CA GLU A 290 -10.57 4.77 -27.19
C GLU A 290 -11.37 3.51 -26.81
N ARG A 291 -11.12 2.88 -25.65
CA ARG A 291 -11.80 1.64 -25.22
C ARG A 291 -12.14 1.65 -23.74
N ALA A 292 -13.42 1.61 -23.42
CA ALA A 292 -13.93 1.31 -22.10
C ALA A 292 -13.81 -0.20 -21.83
N ALA A 293 -13.05 -0.61 -20.84
CA ALA A 293 -12.84 -1.97 -20.32
C ALA A 293 -11.60 -2.72 -20.86
N GLY A 294 -10.62 -2.97 -20.00
CA GLY A 294 -9.51 -3.90 -20.22
C GLY A 294 -8.09 -3.33 -20.14
N SER A 295 -7.92 -2.02 -19.87
CA SER A 295 -6.63 -1.34 -20.00
C SER A 295 -5.64 -1.48 -18.81
N GLU A 296 -6.01 -2.14 -17.71
CA GLU A 296 -5.11 -2.26 -16.53
C GLU A 296 -3.99 -3.27 -16.75
N LEU A 297 -4.29 -4.37 -17.44
CA LEU A 297 -3.27 -5.33 -17.87
C LEU A 297 -2.26 -4.71 -18.85
N GLU A 298 -2.69 -3.71 -19.62
CA GLU A 298 -1.82 -3.01 -20.57
C GLU A 298 -0.78 -2.13 -19.88
N ALA A 299 -1.11 -1.43 -18.78
CA ALA A 299 -0.14 -0.62 -18.03
C ALA A 299 0.98 -1.47 -17.40
N ASP A 300 0.61 -2.58 -16.77
CA ASP A 300 1.55 -3.53 -16.20
C ASP A 300 2.49 -4.11 -17.28
N ALA A 301 1.92 -4.52 -18.43
CA ALA A 301 2.67 -5.06 -19.56
C ALA A 301 3.59 -4.01 -20.23
N ILE A 302 3.12 -2.77 -20.37
CA ILE A 302 3.93 -1.68 -20.96
C ILE A 302 5.13 -1.37 -20.05
N VAL A 303 4.91 -1.26 -18.75
CA VAL A 303 6.01 -1.01 -17.79
C VAL A 303 7.01 -2.16 -17.83
N ASP A 304 6.54 -3.41 -17.84
CA ASP A 304 7.42 -4.58 -17.92
C ASP A 304 8.23 -4.60 -19.24
N ALA A 305 7.59 -4.33 -20.39
CA ALA A 305 8.28 -4.24 -21.66
C ALA A 305 9.36 -3.15 -21.68
N LEU A 306 9.07 -1.97 -21.14
CA LEU A 306 10.06 -0.88 -21.04
C LEU A 306 11.25 -1.28 -20.16
N LEU A 307 11.04 -2.06 -19.10
CA LEU A 307 12.12 -2.57 -18.25
C LEU A 307 13.09 -3.51 -18.98
N GLN A 308 12.60 -4.27 -19.94
CA GLN A 308 13.46 -5.20 -20.72
C GLN A 308 14.39 -4.46 -21.68
N GLU A 309 14.03 -3.24 -22.10
CA GLU A 309 14.83 -2.42 -23.03
C GLU A 309 15.93 -1.62 -22.33
N ILE A 310 15.86 -1.44 -21.01
CA ILE A 310 16.77 -0.58 -20.25
C ILE A 310 17.96 -1.41 -19.75
N PRO A 311 19.21 -1.05 -20.11
CA PRO A 311 20.38 -1.78 -19.65
C PRO A 311 20.53 -1.71 -18.13
N VAL A 312 20.81 -2.84 -17.54
CA VAL A 312 21.07 -2.96 -16.10
C VAL A 312 22.48 -2.43 -15.80
N PRO A 313 22.65 -1.54 -14.79
CA PRO A 313 24.00 -1.10 -14.40
C PRO A 313 24.82 -2.29 -13.92
N ARG A 314 26.13 -2.25 -14.23
CA ARG A 314 27.12 -3.29 -13.86
C ARG A 314 27.70 -3.03 -12.50
#